data_e1ab0f0b9ac36c0485753f1236c8424a
#
_entry.id   e1ab0f0b9ac36c0485753f1236c8424a
#
_cell.length_a   1.000
_cell.length_b   1.000
_cell.length_c   1.000
_cell.angle_alpha   90.00
_cell.angle_beta   90.00
_cell.angle_gamma   90.00
#
_symmetry.space_group_name_H-M   'P 1'
#
loop_
_entity.id
_entity.type
_entity.pdbx_description
1 polymer ?
#
loop_
_entity_poly.entity_id
_entity_poly.type
_entity_poly.pdbx_seq_one_letter_code
_entity_poly.pdbx_strand_id
1 'polypeptide(L)'
;MSDVSTASVPDSSQPNLNSAIHWADPARQAAFAAWLQGQTARHGLRPETVRSASSDASFRRYFRVDGAQGSLIIMDAPPAQEDCKPFVQVARLLEAGQVGVPHILEWDEAQGFMLLSDLGAHTLLSTLTPDQPYATGNRARYNEALEELIRIQHIQAADQLKPYDDALLQREM
;
A
#
# COMPACT_ATOMS: atom_id res chain seq x y z
N MET A 1 -55.48 10.23 -10.89
CA MET A 1 -54.32 10.88 -10.25
C MET A 1 -53.62 9.76 -9.51
N SER A 2 -52.62 9.16 -10.16
CA SER A 2 -51.88 8.00 -9.63
C SER A 2 -50.48 8.48 -9.34
N ASP A 3 -50.14 8.43 -8.05
CA ASP A 3 -48.85 8.81 -7.50
C ASP A 3 -47.85 7.69 -7.79
N VAL A 4 -46.84 7.96 -8.62
CA VAL A 4 -45.75 7.04 -8.88
C VAL A 4 -44.62 7.36 -7.90
N SER A 5 -44.55 6.57 -6.83
CA SER A 5 -43.46 6.59 -5.86
C SER A 5 -42.18 6.04 -6.52
N THR A 6 -41.24 6.91 -6.83
CA THR A 6 -39.89 6.55 -7.28
C THR A 6 -39.11 6.01 -6.09
N ALA A 7 -39.01 4.71 -5.98
CA ALA A 7 -38.08 4.05 -5.05
C ALA A 7 -36.63 4.27 -5.55
N SER A 8 -35.83 5.01 -4.76
CA SER A 8 -34.40 5.18 -4.98
C SER A 8 -33.70 3.83 -4.80
N VAL A 9 -33.04 3.36 -5.85
CA VAL A 9 -32.14 2.20 -5.81
C VAL A 9 -30.91 2.60 -4.99
N PRO A 10 -30.50 1.84 -3.95
CA PRO A 10 -29.27 2.15 -3.22
C PRO A 10 -28.07 1.89 -4.14
N ASP A 11 -27.22 2.89 -4.26
CA ASP A 11 -25.93 2.82 -4.93
C ASP A 11 -25.04 1.78 -4.22
N SER A 12 -24.79 0.65 -4.88
CA SER A 12 -24.01 -0.49 -4.35
C SER A 12 -22.50 -0.35 -4.55
N SER A 13 -22.00 0.84 -4.91
CA SER A 13 -20.58 1.09 -5.19
C SER A 13 -19.76 1.63 -4.02
N GLN A 14 -20.33 1.72 -2.81
CA GLN A 14 -19.54 2.03 -1.62
C GLN A 14 -18.94 0.73 -1.03
N PRO A 15 -17.60 0.58 -0.91
CA PRO A 15 -17.04 -0.53 -0.18
C PRO A 15 -17.51 -0.45 1.28
N ASN A 16 -17.99 -1.57 1.77
CA ASN A 16 -18.56 -1.70 3.12
C ASN A 16 -17.41 -1.47 4.14
N LEU A 17 -17.29 -0.25 4.66
CA LEU A 17 -16.20 0.25 5.51
C LEU A 17 -16.15 -0.38 6.91
N ASN A 18 -16.93 -1.42 7.17
CA ASN A 18 -17.05 -2.04 8.49
C ASN A 18 -16.84 -3.56 8.48
N SER A 19 -16.00 -4.10 7.58
CA SER A 19 -15.54 -5.48 7.74
C SER A 19 -14.53 -5.51 8.88
N ALA A 20 -14.93 -6.07 10.03
CA ALA A 20 -14.06 -6.28 11.17
C ALA A 20 -12.79 -7.04 10.71
N ILE A 21 -11.60 -6.52 11.05
CA ILE A 21 -10.33 -7.16 10.74
C ILE A 21 -10.32 -8.54 11.42
N HIS A 22 -10.20 -9.59 10.61
CA HIS A 22 -10.09 -10.94 11.14
C HIS A 22 -8.65 -11.24 11.55
N TRP A 23 -8.46 -11.71 12.77
CA TRP A 23 -7.17 -12.15 13.30
C TRP A 23 -7.24 -13.66 13.59
N ALA A 24 -6.50 -14.45 12.82
CA ALA A 24 -6.39 -15.88 13.06
C ALA A 24 -5.54 -16.19 14.32
N ASP A 25 -4.60 -15.30 14.65
CA ASP A 25 -3.73 -15.40 15.83
C ASP A 25 -4.00 -14.25 16.81
N PRO A 26 -4.57 -14.51 17.99
CA PRO A 26 -4.81 -13.49 19.01
C PRO A 26 -3.52 -12.85 19.56
N ALA A 27 -2.39 -13.57 19.57
CA ALA A 27 -1.11 -13.00 20.01
C ALA A 27 -0.62 -11.96 19.01
N ARG A 28 -0.79 -12.21 17.70
CA ARG A 28 -0.47 -11.24 16.66
C ARG A 28 -1.34 -9.99 16.74
N GLN A 29 -2.64 -10.18 17.02
CA GLN A 29 -3.57 -9.06 17.25
C GLN A 29 -3.13 -8.20 18.43
N ALA A 30 -2.76 -8.80 19.55
CA ALA A 30 -2.30 -8.08 20.74
C ALA A 30 -0.98 -7.32 20.46
N ALA A 31 -0.03 -7.94 19.77
CA ALA A 31 1.21 -7.30 19.35
C ALA A 31 0.96 -6.11 18.43
N PHE A 32 0.08 -6.26 17.45
CA PHE A 32 -0.33 -5.16 16.55
C PHE A 32 -0.95 -3.99 17.32
N ALA A 33 -1.87 -4.27 18.24
CA ALA A 33 -2.53 -3.23 19.04
C ALA A 33 -1.54 -2.47 19.93
N ALA A 34 -0.60 -3.19 20.57
CA ALA A 34 0.44 -2.60 21.42
C ALA A 34 1.40 -1.71 20.60
N TRP A 35 1.85 -2.21 19.45
CA TRP A 35 2.69 -1.45 18.52
C TRP A 35 1.98 -0.20 18.01
N LEU A 36 0.74 -0.32 17.53
CA LEU A 36 -0.07 0.81 17.05
C LEU A 36 -0.26 1.87 18.12
N GLN A 37 -0.54 1.47 19.34
CA GLN A 37 -0.66 2.39 20.49
C GLN A 37 0.63 3.18 20.72
N GLY A 38 1.79 2.54 20.57
CA GLY A 38 3.09 3.20 20.66
C GLY A 38 3.33 4.26 19.57
N GLN A 39 2.74 4.09 18.38
CA GLN A 39 2.87 5.06 17.28
C GLN A 39 1.83 6.19 17.33
N THR A 40 0.75 6.01 18.09
CA THR A 40 -0.41 6.92 18.10
C THR A 40 -0.04 8.36 18.43
N ALA A 41 0.72 8.57 19.50
CA ALA A 41 1.09 9.92 19.94
C ALA A 41 2.06 10.60 18.97
N ARG A 42 2.99 9.83 18.37
CA ARG A 42 4.03 10.36 17.47
C ARG A 42 3.46 10.81 16.13
N HIS A 43 2.52 10.05 15.59
CA HIS A 43 1.97 10.28 14.26
C HIS A 43 0.54 10.80 14.27
N GLY A 44 -0.05 11.06 15.46
CA GLY A 44 -1.43 11.50 15.59
C GLY A 44 -2.44 10.51 15.04
N LEU A 45 -2.15 9.20 15.19
CA LEU A 45 -3.01 8.15 14.64
C LEU A 45 -4.32 8.05 15.43
N ARG A 46 -5.35 7.61 14.73
CA ARG A 46 -6.68 7.30 15.27
C ARG A 46 -6.94 5.79 15.16
N PRO A 47 -6.55 4.97 16.17
CA PRO A 47 -6.62 3.52 16.11
C PRO A 47 -8.00 2.96 15.78
N GLU A 48 -9.07 3.65 16.15
CA GLU A 48 -10.46 3.29 15.87
C GLU A 48 -10.82 3.37 14.38
N THR A 49 -9.98 4.01 13.57
CA THR A 49 -10.17 4.15 12.12
C THR A 49 -9.46 3.05 11.31
N VAL A 50 -8.77 2.13 11.98
CA VAL A 50 -8.01 1.05 11.30
C VAL A 50 -8.98 0.17 10.52
N ARG A 51 -8.67 0.00 9.23
CA ARG A 51 -9.46 -0.78 8.27
C ARG A 51 -8.57 -1.50 7.28
N SER A 52 -9.03 -2.58 6.69
CA SER A 52 -8.29 -3.27 5.63
C SER A 52 -8.06 -2.34 4.44
N ALA A 53 -6.83 -2.25 3.94
CA ALA A 53 -6.48 -1.49 2.74
C ALA A 53 -6.38 -2.41 1.52
N SER A 54 -5.63 -3.50 1.65
CA SER A 54 -5.50 -4.55 0.64
C SER A 54 -4.99 -5.83 1.29
N SER A 55 -5.24 -6.96 0.65
CA SER A 55 -4.56 -8.23 0.91
C SER A 55 -3.72 -8.58 -0.32
N ASP A 56 -2.46 -8.90 -0.11
CA ASP A 56 -1.56 -9.40 -1.13
C ASP A 56 -1.67 -10.94 -1.22
N ALA A 57 -1.17 -11.52 -2.30
CA ALA A 57 -0.98 -12.97 -2.40
C ALA A 57 0.13 -13.50 -1.48
N SER A 58 0.86 -12.61 -0.78
CA SER A 58 1.85 -12.92 0.25
C SER A 58 1.23 -12.99 1.66
N PHE A 59 2.07 -13.28 2.66
CA PHE A 59 1.67 -13.23 4.07
C PHE A 59 1.56 -11.80 4.62
N ARG A 60 1.76 -10.78 3.80
CA ARG A 60 1.63 -9.37 4.18
C ARG A 60 0.19 -8.95 4.19
N ARG A 61 -0.17 -8.18 5.21
CA ARG A 61 -1.48 -7.52 5.30
C ARG A 61 -1.26 -6.03 5.38
N TYR A 62 -2.16 -5.29 4.76
CA TYR A 62 -2.09 -3.83 4.76
C TYR A 62 -3.36 -3.25 5.35
N PHE A 63 -3.19 -2.33 6.29
CA PHE A 63 -4.28 -1.61 6.94
C PHE A 63 -4.11 -0.13 6.69
N ARG A 64 -5.20 0.57 6.50
CA ARG A 64 -5.22 2.03 6.46
C ARG A 64 -5.67 2.55 7.81
N VAL A 65 -5.02 3.59 8.30
CA VAL A 65 -5.34 4.29 9.54
C VAL A 65 -5.33 5.79 9.27
N ASP A 66 -6.25 6.52 9.88
CA ASP A 66 -6.25 7.97 9.77
C ASP A 66 -5.26 8.58 10.78
N GLY A 67 -4.46 9.53 10.33
CA GLY A 67 -3.52 10.32 11.12
C GLY A 67 -3.88 11.80 11.11
N ALA A 68 -3.03 12.61 11.76
CA ALA A 68 -3.26 14.06 11.89
C ALA A 68 -3.21 14.81 10.54
N GLN A 69 -2.44 14.33 9.57
CA GLN A 69 -2.20 14.98 8.27
C GLN A 69 -2.76 14.18 7.08
N GLY A 70 -3.58 13.17 7.33
CA GLY A 70 -4.12 12.29 6.31
C GLY A 70 -4.02 10.83 6.72
N SER A 71 -4.35 9.92 5.79
CA SER A 71 -4.25 8.50 6.05
C SER A 71 -2.82 7.97 5.89
N LEU A 72 -2.51 6.93 6.64
CA LEU A 72 -1.25 6.18 6.59
C LEU A 72 -1.56 4.70 6.37
N ILE A 73 -0.56 3.96 5.90
CA ILE A 73 -0.64 2.51 5.71
C ILE A 73 0.20 1.81 6.78
N ILE A 74 -0.38 0.82 7.42
CA ILE A 74 0.32 -0.11 8.29
C ILE A 74 0.52 -1.41 7.51
N MET A 75 1.77 -1.86 7.36
CA MET A 75 2.11 -3.19 6.87
C MET A 75 2.34 -4.11 8.05
N ASP A 76 1.66 -5.24 8.04
CA ASP A 76 1.83 -6.36 8.97
C ASP A 76 2.43 -7.54 8.21
N ALA A 77 3.69 -7.82 8.48
CA ALA A 77 4.50 -8.86 7.82
C ALA A 77 5.18 -9.73 8.89
N PRO A 78 4.54 -10.83 9.34
CA PRO A 78 5.06 -11.67 10.40
C PRO A 78 6.47 -12.18 10.09
N PRO A 79 7.51 -11.95 10.94
CA PRO A 79 8.90 -12.24 10.61
C PRO A 79 9.20 -13.74 10.37
N ALA A 80 8.35 -14.63 10.90
CA ALA A 80 8.48 -16.06 10.63
C ALA A 80 8.12 -16.45 9.18
N GLN A 81 7.45 -15.58 8.45
CA GLN A 81 6.93 -15.83 7.10
C GLN A 81 7.46 -14.84 6.06
N GLU A 82 7.87 -13.62 6.49
CA GLU A 82 8.26 -12.53 5.61
C GLU A 82 9.55 -11.85 6.10
N ASP A 83 10.53 -11.73 5.21
CA ASP A 83 11.69 -10.86 5.42
C ASP A 83 11.43 -9.49 4.79
N CYS A 84 11.32 -8.46 5.63
CA CYS A 84 11.08 -7.09 5.17
C CYS A 84 12.35 -6.32 4.78
N LYS A 85 13.55 -6.86 5.02
CA LYS A 85 14.81 -6.16 4.68
C LYS A 85 14.92 -5.82 3.21
N PRO A 86 14.62 -6.72 2.26
CA PRO A 86 14.63 -6.39 0.84
C PRO A 86 13.65 -5.26 0.49
N PHE A 87 12.44 -5.25 1.09
CA PHE A 87 11.47 -4.17 0.89
C PHE A 87 12.05 -2.82 1.32
N VAL A 88 12.63 -2.75 2.53
CA VAL A 88 13.23 -1.52 3.06
C VAL A 88 14.41 -1.06 2.21
N GLN A 89 15.26 -2.00 1.79
CA GLN A 89 16.42 -1.70 0.95
C GLN A 89 16.01 -1.11 -0.40
N VAL A 90 15.05 -1.75 -1.08
CA VAL A 90 14.54 -1.29 -2.38
C VAL A 90 13.80 0.04 -2.24
N ALA A 91 12.96 0.20 -1.20
CA ALA A 91 12.25 1.46 -0.96
C ALA A 91 13.22 2.63 -0.80
N ARG A 92 14.27 2.48 0.02
CA ARG A 92 15.30 3.51 0.20
C ARG A 92 16.09 3.82 -1.07
N LEU A 93 16.39 2.80 -1.87
CA LEU A 93 17.09 2.96 -3.13
C LEU A 93 16.25 3.76 -4.14
N LEU A 94 14.96 3.44 -4.26
CA LEU A 94 14.02 4.14 -5.11
C LEU A 94 13.81 5.60 -4.65
N GLU A 95 13.65 5.80 -3.33
CA GLU A 95 13.51 7.13 -2.73
C GLU A 95 14.75 8.01 -2.99
N ALA A 96 15.96 7.46 -2.85
CA ALA A 96 17.21 8.14 -3.19
C ALA A 96 17.29 8.51 -4.68
N GLY A 97 16.69 7.68 -5.56
CA GLY A 97 16.52 7.95 -6.99
C GLY A 97 15.38 8.88 -7.33
N GLN A 98 14.71 9.50 -6.33
CA GLN A 98 13.57 10.41 -6.50
C GLN A 98 12.36 9.75 -7.19
N VAL A 99 12.20 8.46 -7.06
CA VAL A 99 11.02 7.72 -7.49
C VAL A 99 9.92 7.82 -6.43
N GLY A 100 8.68 8.02 -6.86
CA GLY A 100 7.53 8.10 -5.97
C GLY A 100 7.21 6.75 -5.32
N VAL A 101 7.66 6.55 -4.08
CA VAL A 101 7.44 5.33 -3.28
C VAL A 101 6.81 5.67 -1.93
N PRO A 102 6.16 4.71 -1.24
CA PRO A 102 5.74 4.93 0.14
C PRO A 102 6.95 5.20 1.03
N HIS A 103 6.93 6.33 1.74
CA HIS A 103 7.95 6.63 2.76
C HIS A 103 7.76 5.72 3.96
N ILE A 104 8.86 5.13 4.45
CA ILE A 104 8.87 4.32 5.67
C ILE A 104 9.02 5.28 6.86
N LEU A 105 7.92 5.51 7.58
CA LEU A 105 7.88 6.40 8.74
C LEU A 105 8.37 5.70 10.01
N GLU A 106 7.98 4.44 10.18
CA GLU A 106 8.40 3.57 11.29
C GLU A 106 8.59 2.15 10.80
N TRP A 107 9.57 1.44 11.37
CA TRP A 107 9.80 0.03 11.11
C TRP A 107 10.23 -0.69 12.38
N ASP A 108 9.42 -1.64 12.81
CA ASP A 108 9.75 -2.61 13.86
C ASP A 108 10.16 -3.92 13.19
N GLU A 109 11.47 -4.09 12.99
CA GLU A 109 12.01 -5.29 12.34
C GLU A 109 11.71 -6.56 13.14
N ALA A 110 11.78 -6.48 14.48
CA ALA A 110 11.59 -7.64 15.35
C ALA A 110 10.16 -8.20 15.29
N GLN A 111 9.18 -7.32 15.14
CA GLN A 111 7.78 -7.69 15.05
C GLN A 111 7.24 -7.70 13.61
N GLY A 112 7.96 -7.11 12.65
CA GLY A 112 7.53 -7.04 11.25
C GLY A 112 6.36 -6.09 11.02
N PHE A 113 6.31 -4.96 11.76
CA PHE A 113 5.34 -3.90 11.51
C PHE A 113 6.01 -2.68 10.88
N MET A 114 5.34 -2.06 9.92
CA MET A 114 5.78 -0.80 9.34
C MET A 114 4.65 0.21 9.30
N LEU A 115 4.97 1.48 9.48
CA LEU A 115 4.10 2.61 9.16
C LEU A 115 4.63 3.29 7.91
N LEU A 116 3.77 3.40 6.90
CA LEU A 116 4.11 3.91 5.58
C LEU A 116 3.23 5.11 5.23
N SER A 117 3.73 6.01 4.39
CA SER A 117 2.87 7.01 3.77
C SER A 117 1.83 6.34 2.86
N ASP A 118 0.63 6.92 2.77
CA ASP A 118 -0.45 6.41 1.93
C ASP A 118 -0.39 7.09 0.55
N LEU A 119 -0.20 6.31 -0.50
CA LEU A 119 -0.22 6.78 -1.89
C LEU A 119 -1.65 6.89 -2.47
N GLY A 120 -2.67 6.64 -1.64
CA GLY A 120 -4.07 6.74 -2.03
C GLY A 120 -4.72 5.40 -2.35
N ALA A 121 -5.98 5.47 -2.77
CA ALA A 121 -6.84 4.30 -3.01
C ALA A 121 -7.02 3.95 -4.49
N HIS A 122 -6.50 4.78 -5.39
CA HIS A 122 -6.71 4.63 -6.83
C HIS A 122 -5.43 4.17 -7.52
N THR A 123 -5.54 3.10 -8.30
CA THR A 123 -4.48 2.67 -9.21
C THR A 123 -4.52 3.49 -10.50
N LEU A 124 -3.40 3.54 -11.22
CA LEU A 124 -3.36 4.17 -12.54
C LEU A 124 -4.50 3.64 -13.43
N LEU A 125 -4.69 2.32 -13.45
CA LEU A 125 -5.73 1.67 -14.27
C LEU A 125 -7.13 2.20 -13.97
N SER A 126 -7.47 2.40 -12.67
CA SER A 126 -8.80 2.90 -12.26
C SER A 126 -9.06 4.36 -12.66
N THR A 127 -8.02 5.08 -13.04
CA THR A 127 -8.09 6.50 -13.46
C THR A 127 -8.10 6.69 -14.98
N LEU A 128 -7.89 5.62 -15.73
CA LEU A 128 -7.92 5.65 -17.20
C LEU A 128 -9.35 5.59 -17.72
N THR A 129 -9.57 6.14 -18.89
CA THR A 129 -10.82 6.04 -19.66
C THR A 129 -10.65 5.00 -20.75
N PRO A 130 -11.14 3.75 -20.58
CA PRO A 130 -10.83 2.63 -21.49
C PRO A 130 -11.31 2.86 -22.91
N ASP A 131 -12.51 3.46 -23.07
CA ASP A 131 -13.14 3.70 -24.37
C ASP A 131 -12.50 4.84 -25.16
N GLN A 132 -11.59 5.60 -24.55
CA GLN A 132 -10.89 6.74 -25.14
C GLN A 132 -9.37 6.65 -24.90
N PRO A 133 -8.68 5.64 -25.44
CA PRO A 133 -7.27 5.40 -25.13
C PRO A 133 -6.34 6.57 -25.42
N TYR A 134 -6.70 7.41 -26.40
CA TYR A 134 -5.93 8.62 -26.78
C TYR A 134 -6.41 9.92 -26.14
N ALA A 135 -7.34 9.86 -25.17
CA ALA A 135 -7.75 11.04 -24.42
C ALA A 135 -6.54 11.73 -23.76
N THR A 136 -6.55 13.07 -23.75
CA THR A 136 -5.44 13.87 -23.21
C THR A 136 -5.12 13.48 -21.74
N GLY A 137 -6.14 13.19 -20.94
CA GLY A 137 -5.95 12.73 -19.56
C GLY A 137 -5.20 11.40 -19.47
N ASN A 138 -5.52 10.42 -20.31
CA ASN A 138 -4.81 9.13 -20.35
C ASN A 138 -3.34 9.33 -20.76
N ARG A 139 -3.08 10.15 -21.80
CA ARG A 139 -1.70 10.44 -22.24
C ARG A 139 -0.87 11.09 -21.13
N ALA A 140 -1.44 12.06 -20.40
CA ALA A 140 -0.75 12.70 -19.29
C ALA A 140 -0.32 11.66 -18.23
N ARG A 141 -1.23 10.77 -17.82
CA ARG A 141 -0.96 9.71 -16.84
C ARG A 141 0.09 8.70 -17.31
N TYR A 142 0.04 8.29 -18.58
CA TYR A 142 1.08 7.42 -19.14
C TYR A 142 2.44 8.11 -19.22
N ASN A 143 2.49 9.41 -19.52
CA ASN A 143 3.74 10.14 -19.52
C ASN A 143 4.33 10.23 -18.10
N GLU A 144 3.52 10.52 -17.09
CA GLU A 144 3.96 10.49 -15.68
C GLU A 144 4.54 9.12 -15.30
N ALA A 145 3.86 8.03 -15.67
CA ALA A 145 4.35 6.67 -15.41
C ALA A 145 5.66 6.36 -16.14
N LEU A 146 5.82 6.84 -17.38
CA LEU A 146 7.06 6.67 -18.15
C LEU A 146 8.22 7.48 -17.55
N GLU A 147 7.95 8.67 -17.03
CA GLU A 147 8.96 9.48 -16.32
C GLU A 147 9.45 8.75 -15.06
N GLU A 148 8.56 8.15 -14.28
CA GLU A 148 8.95 7.32 -13.13
C GLU A 148 9.78 6.10 -13.56
N LEU A 149 9.39 5.41 -14.64
CA LEU A 149 10.16 4.29 -15.18
C LEU A 149 11.57 4.72 -15.59
N ILE A 150 11.71 5.88 -16.23
CA ILE A 150 13.02 6.44 -16.62
C ILE A 150 13.86 6.72 -15.37
N ARG A 151 13.27 7.28 -14.29
CA ARG A 151 13.99 7.49 -13.03
C ARG A 151 14.50 6.17 -12.44
N ILE A 152 13.65 5.14 -12.42
CA ILE A 152 14.05 3.79 -11.96
C ILE A 152 15.23 3.27 -12.75
N GLN A 153 15.23 3.40 -14.08
CA GLN A 153 16.32 2.93 -14.95
C GLN A 153 17.66 3.67 -14.74
N HIS A 154 17.63 4.87 -14.18
CA HIS A 154 18.84 5.63 -13.88
C HIS A 154 19.44 5.29 -12.50
N ILE A 155 18.76 4.48 -11.68
CA ILE A 155 19.27 4.10 -10.37
C ILE A 155 20.44 3.13 -10.51
N GLN A 156 21.57 3.48 -9.91
CA GLN A 156 22.77 2.63 -9.87
C GLN A 156 22.66 1.70 -8.65
N ALA A 157 22.27 0.46 -8.87
CA ALA A 157 21.97 -0.52 -7.81
C ALA A 157 22.94 -1.72 -7.78
N ALA A 158 23.94 -1.77 -8.68
CA ALA A 158 24.81 -2.93 -8.89
C ALA A 158 25.48 -3.45 -7.62
N ASP A 159 25.85 -2.55 -6.68
CA ASP A 159 26.53 -2.91 -5.44
C ASP A 159 25.56 -3.08 -4.25
N GLN A 160 24.29 -2.79 -4.45
CA GLN A 160 23.29 -2.76 -3.38
C GLN A 160 22.26 -3.90 -3.49
N LEU A 161 22.02 -4.41 -4.68
CA LEU A 161 21.09 -5.50 -4.93
C LEU A 161 21.82 -6.71 -5.50
N LYS A 162 21.29 -7.90 -5.22
CA LYS A 162 21.79 -9.12 -5.87
C LYS A 162 21.55 -9.02 -7.37
N PRO A 163 22.51 -9.48 -8.20
CA PRO A 163 22.30 -9.53 -9.64
C PRO A 163 21.11 -10.43 -10.00
N TYR A 164 20.34 -10.01 -10.96
CA TYR A 164 19.26 -10.82 -11.53
C TYR A 164 19.87 -11.77 -12.56
N ASP A 165 20.38 -12.91 -12.09
CA ASP A 165 21.04 -13.92 -12.88
C ASP A 165 20.10 -15.04 -13.32
N ASP A 166 20.61 -15.96 -14.17
CA ASP A 166 19.81 -17.09 -14.68
C ASP A 166 19.27 -17.99 -13.56
N ALA A 167 19.99 -18.13 -12.44
CA ALA A 167 19.55 -18.94 -11.33
C ALA A 167 18.36 -18.30 -10.60
N LEU A 168 18.36 -16.99 -10.46
CA LEU A 168 17.23 -16.24 -9.91
C LEU A 168 16.03 -16.30 -10.86
N LEU A 169 16.25 -16.06 -12.15
CA LEU A 169 15.20 -16.13 -13.18
C LEU A 169 14.52 -17.50 -13.22
N GLN A 170 15.29 -18.59 -13.21
CA GLN A 170 14.73 -19.96 -13.20
C GLN A 170 13.92 -20.29 -11.94
N ARG A 171 14.22 -19.65 -10.83
CA ARG A 171 13.47 -19.88 -9.58
C ARG A 171 12.12 -19.16 -9.55
N GLU A 172 11.98 -18.09 -10.33
CA GLU A 172 10.74 -17.30 -10.41
C GLU A 172 9.80 -17.75 -11.55
N MET A 173 10.28 -18.58 -12.46
CA MET A 173 9.48 -19.19 -13.54
C MET A 173 8.85 -20.52 -13.14
#